data_2b7fc2d081a583702b2fac4bbc5e2594
#
_entry.id   2b7fc2d081a583702b2fac4bbc5e2594
#
_cell.length_a   1.000
_cell.length_b   1.000
_cell.length_c   1.000
_cell.angle_alpha   90.00
_cell.angle_beta   90.00
_cell.angle_gamma   90.00
#
_symmetry.space_group_name_H-M   'P 1'
#
loop_
_entity.id
_entity.type
_entity.pdbx_description
1 polymer ?
#
loop_
_entity_poly.entity_id
_entity_poly.type
_entity_poly.pdbx_seq_one_letter_code
_entity_poly.pdbx_strand_id
1 'polypeptide(L)'
;MRDGDADALAAPQFDVAYEVSGSLDALKACVAAVKRGGAVVQVGTLPHEPLPFVVNEIMSKELDLKGAFRWGIEFDWAVYYLSSRRVDVRPLLSGQFPLQDAVKAFELAKDKSRSTKVQVIAA
;
A
#
# COMPACT_ATOMS: atom_id res chain seq x y z
N MET A 1 -9.02 4.38 -5.34
CA MET A 1 -9.94 3.37 -5.89
C MET A 1 -11.32 3.99 -5.81
N ARG A 2 -12.03 4.21 -6.92
CA ARG A 2 -13.40 4.77 -6.93
C ARG A 2 -14.38 3.63 -6.68
N ASP A 3 -15.50 3.91 -6.00
CA ASP A 3 -16.53 2.91 -5.61
C ASP A 3 -17.11 2.05 -6.75
N GLY A 4 -16.72 2.29 -8.01
CA GLY A 4 -17.14 1.49 -9.17
C GLY A 4 -16.20 0.37 -9.59
N ASP A 5 -15.00 0.27 -8.97
CA ASP A 5 -13.98 -0.70 -9.43
C ASP A 5 -14.06 -2.07 -8.73
N ALA A 6 -14.89 -2.19 -7.68
CA ALA A 6 -15.02 -3.46 -6.95
C ALA A 6 -15.73 -4.55 -7.77
N ASP A 7 -16.67 -4.17 -8.63
CA ASP A 7 -17.40 -5.12 -9.51
C ASP A 7 -16.59 -5.59 -10.73
N ALA A 8 -15.50 -4.89 -11.07
CA ALA A 8 -14.61 -5.27 -12.17
C ALA A 8 -13.70 -6.47 -11.82
N LEU A 9 -13.63 -6.87 -10.55
CA LEU A 9 -12.83 -8.00 -10.06
C LEU A 9 -13.67 -9.30 -9.98
N ALA A 10 -14.60 -9.50 -10.91
CA ALA A 10 -15.58 -10.60 -10.90
C ALA A 10 -14.96 -12.02 -10.96
N ALA A 11 -13.66 -12.18 -11.22
CA ALA A 11 -12.96 -13.45 -11.16
C ALA A 11 -11.55 -13.26 -10.56
N PRO A 12 -11.02 -14.24 -9.79
CA PRO A 12 -9.65 -14.21 -9.30
C PRO A 12 -8.66 -14.16 -10.46
N GLN A 13 -7.86 -13.06 -10.54
CA GLN A 13 -7.01 -12.78 -11.69
C GLN A 13 -5.51 -12.72 -11.37
N PHE A 14 -5.17 -12.54 -10.10
CA PHE A 14 -3.79 -12.25 -9.69
C PHE A 14 -3.17 -13.41 -8.93
N ASP A 15 -1.88 -13.63 -9.13
CA ASP A 15 -1.11 -14.60 -8.36
C ASP A 15 -0.73 -14.04 -6.99
N VAL A 16 -0.52 -12.69 -6.92
CA VAL A 16 -0.18 -11.97 -5.69
C VAL A 16 -0.94 -10.66 -5.62
N ALA A 17 -1.44 -10.32 -4.43
CA ALA A 17 -2.01 -9.01 -4.12
C ALA A 17 -1.32 -8.40 -2.90
N TYR A 18 -1.11 -7.07 -2.94
CA TYR A 18 -0.52 -6.30 -1.84
C TYR A 18 -1.56 -5.38 -1.23
N GLU A 19 -1.90 -5.60 0.04
CA GLU A 19 -2.68 -4.65 0.82
C GLU A 19 -1.73 -3.62 1.45
N VAL A 20 -1.79 -2.37 1.01
CA VAL A 20 -0.87 -1.30 1.45
C VAL A 20 -1.59 -0.10 2.06
N SER A 21 -2.93 -0.12 2.10
CA SER A 21 -3.75 0.99 2.59
C SER A 21 -4.06 0.93 4.08
N GLY A 22 -3.96 -0.26 4.70
CA GLY A 22 -4.38 -0.50 6.08
C GLY A 22 -5.90 -0.51 6.23
N SER A 23 -6.64 -0.91 5.19
CA SER A 23 -8.10 -1.00 5.19
C SER A 23 -8.55 -2.46 5.18
N LEU A 24 -9.52 -2.79 6.05
CA LEU A 24 -10.12 -4.12 6.05
C LEU A 24 -10.81 -4.46 4.74
N ASP A 25 -11.47 -3.48 4.11
CA ASP A 25 -12.15 -3.69 2.83
C ASP A 25 -11.16 -3.94 1.71
N ALA A 26 -10.01 -3.24 1.73
CA ALA A 26 -8.93 -3.51 0.79
C ALA A 26 -8.32 -4.91 0.99
N LEU A 27 -8.17 -5.38 2.25
CA LEU A 27 -7.71 -6.75 2.52
C LEU A 27 -8.72 -7.77 1.97
N LYS A 28 -10.02 -7.59 2.18
CA LYS A 28 -11.07 -8.44 1.62
C LYS A 28 -11.02 -8.46 0.09
N ALA A 29 -10.83 -7.29 -0.54
CA ALA A 29 -10.70 -7.18 -1.99
C ALA A 29 -9.44 -7.92 -2.51
N CYS A 30 -8.30 -7.83 -1.80
CA CYS A 30 -7.10 -8.58 -2.12
C CYS A 30 -7.36 -10.11 -2.09
N VAL A 31 -8.01 -10.60 -1.02
CA VAL A 31 -8.35 -12.03 -0.90
C VAL A 31 -9.30 -12.48 -2.00
N ALA A 32 -10.29 -11.65 -2.37
CA ALA A 32 -11.21 -11.94 -3.47
C ALA A 32 -10.49 -12.02 -4.82
N ALA A 33 -9.55 -11.12 -5.09
CA ALA A 33 -8.89 -10.94 -6.38
C ALA A 33 -7.79 -11.98 -6.67
N VAL A 34 -7.24 -12.62 -5.63
CA VAL A 34 -6.14 -13.60 -5.78
C VAL A 34 -6.68 -14.97 -6.17
N LYS A 35 -5.99 -15.64 -7.10
CA LYS A 35 -6.28 -17.02 -7.51
C LYS A 35 -6.06 -18.01 -6.38
N ARG A 36 -6.64 -19.20 -6.50
CA ARG A 36 -6.34 -20.33 -5.61
C ARG A 36 -4.83 -20.62 -5.61
N GLY A 37 -4.27 -20.87 -4.41
CA GLY A 37 -2.84 -21.13 -4.23
C GLY A 37 -1.97 -19.89 -4.39
N GLY A 38 -2.56 -18.70 -4.50
CA GLY A 38 -1.82 -17.44 -4.59
C GLY A 38 -1.47 -16.83 -3.23
N ALA A 39 -0.95 -15.61 -3.22
CA ALA A 39 -0.51 -14.94 -2.02
C ALA A 39 -1.13 -13.56 -1.81
N VAL A 40 -1.46 -13.22 -0.56
CA VAL A 40 -1.81 -11.87 -0.13
C VAL A 40 -0.73 -11.36 0.81
N VAL A 41 -0.15 -10.20 0.51
CA VAL A 41 0.87 -9.57 1.34
C VAL A 41 0.28 -8.36 2.05
N GLN A 42 0.17 -8.43 3.38
CA GLN A 42 -0.28 -7.34 4.23
C GLN A 42 0.90 -6.43 4.56
N VAL A 43 0.90 -5.22 4.03
CA VAL A 43 1.89 -4.16 4.26
C VAL A 43 1.26 -3.01 5.05
N GLY A 44 0.00 -2.68 4.75
CA GLY A 44 -0.75 -1.63 5.44
C GLY A 44 -1.01 -1.98 6.90
N THR A 45 -0.97 -0.99 7.79
CA THR A 45 -1.26 -1.18 9.21
C THR A 45 -2.77 -1.12 9.42
N LEU A 46 -3.37 -2.26 9.75
CA LEU A 46 -4.78 -2.34 10.16
C LEU A 46 -4.96 -1.83 11.60
N PRO A 47 -6.17 -1.42 11.99
CA PRO A 47 -6.49 -1.12 13.39
C PRO A 47 -6.13 -2.28 14.33
N HIS A 48 -5.75 -1.94 15.59
CA HIS A 48 -5.34 -2.96 16.58
C HIS A 48 -6.51 -3.73 17.20
N GLU A 49 -7.73 -3.20 17.09
CA GLU A 49 -8.92 -3.89 17.56
C GLU A 49 -9.26 -5.11 16.69
N PRO A 50 -10.02 -6.08 17.24
CA PRO A 50 -10.50 -7.22 16.47
C PRO A 50 -11.34 -6.78 15.27
N LEU A 51 -11.01 -7.30 14.09
CA LEU A 51 -11.69 -6.97 12.84
C LEU A 51 -12.51 -8.17 12.33
N PRO A 52 -13.72 -7.95 11.79
CA PRO A 52 -14.54 -9.01 11.22
C PRO A 52 -13.98 -9.47 9.88
N PHE A 53 -13.17 -10.55 9.90
CA PHE A 53 -12.54 -11.11 8.72
C PHE A 53 -12.85 -12.60 8.56
N VAL A 54 -13.28 -13.00 7.37
CA VAL A 54 -13.67 -14.39 7.09
C VAL A 54 -12.44 -15.21 6.70
N VAL A 55 -11.79 -15.82 7.68
CA VAL A 55 -10.56 -16.61 7.49
C VAL A 55 -10.81 -17.84 6.58
N ASN A 56 -12.04 -18.35 6.55
CA ASN A 56 -12.40 -19.47 5.68
C ASN A 56 -12.16 -19.21 4.18
N GLU A 57 -12.17 -17.97 3.74
CA GLU A 57 -11.83 -17.64 2.35
C GLU A 57 -10.34 -17.89 2.04
N ILE A 58 -9.46 -17.63 3.01
CA ILE A 58 -8.04 -17.96 2.89
C ILE A 58 -7.87 -19.46 2.80
N MET A 59 -8.52 -20.22 3.72
CA MET A 59 -8.45 -21.67 3.74
C MET A 59 -9.02 -22.29 2.46
N SER A 60 -10.20 -21.89 2.03
CA SER A 60 -10.88 -22.48 0.87
C SER A 60 -10.17 -22.25 -0.45
N LYS A 61 -9.43 -21.15 -0.56
CA LYS A 61 -8.59 -20.82 -1.70
C LYS A 61 -7.13 -21.28 -1.55
N GLU A 62 -6.75 -21.86 -0.40
CA GLU A 62 -5.37 -22.27 -0.11
C GLU A 62 -4.36 -21.12 -0.27
N LEU A 63 -4.73 -19.91 0.22
CA LEU A 63 -3.90 -18.71 0.07
C LEU A 63 -2.79 -18.63 1.10
N ASP A 64 -1.62 -18.15 0.67
CA ASP A 64 -0.58 -17.65 1.57
C ASP A 64 -0.93 -16.23 2.03
N LEU A 65 -1.19 -16.04 3.33
CA LEU A 65 -1.27 -14.69 3.92
C LEU A 65 0.05 -14.36 4.61
N LYS A 66 0.77 -13.36 4.07
CA LYS A 66 2.09 -12.95 4.53
C LYS A 66 2.08 -11.53 5.07
N GLY A 67 2.70 -11.31 6.23
CA GLY A 67 2.96 -9.96 6.73
C GLY A 67 4.29 -9.42 6.20
N ALA A 68 4.34 -8.13 5.90
CA ALA A 68 5.57 -7.39 5.62
C ALA A 68 5.61 -6.18 6.55
N PHE A 69 6.65 -6.10 7.38
CA PHE A 69 6.79 -5.02 8.35
C PHE A 69 8.20 -4.43 8.29
N ARG A 70 8.27 -3.13 8.02
CA ARG A 70 9.53 -2.39 7.89
C ARG A 70 10.36 -2.87 6.70
N TRP A 71 11.67 -3.03 6.90
CA TRP A 71 12.63 -3.34 5.85
C TRP A 71 13.77 -4.21 6.38
N GLY A 72 14.41 -4.93 5.47
CA GLY A 72 15.68 -5.62 5.64
C GLY A 72 16.63 -5.19 4.52
N ILE A 73 17.24 -6.14 3.84
CA ILE A 73 18.13 -5.90 2.70
C ILE A 73 17.45 -5.18 1.52
N GLU A 74 16.11 -5.23 1.45
CA GLU A 74 15.31 -4.56 0.42
C GLU A 74 15.47 -3.03 0.47
N PHE A 75 15.83 -2.47 1.62
CA PHE A 75 16.12 -1.05 1.73
C PHE A 75 17.36 -0.66 0.91
N ASP A 76 18.42 -1.46 0.98
CA ASP A 76 19.64 -1.22 0.21
C ASP A 76 19.35 -1.34 -1.30
N TRP A 77 18.52 -2.28 -1.70
CA TRP A 77 18.07 -2.39 -3.08
C TRP A 77 17.24 -1.19 -3.51
N ALA A 78 16.33 -0.69 -2.68
CA ALA A 78 15.55 0.51 -2.98
C ALA A 78 16.47 1.72 -3.17
N VAL A 79 17.44 1.94 -2.28
CA VAL A 79 18.45 3.00 -2.40
C VAL A 79 19.25 2.85 -3.70
N TYR A 80 19.69 1.63 -4.02
CA TYR A 80 20.42 1.36 -5.28
C TYR A 80 19.58 1.70 -6.52
N TYR A 81 18.31 1.27 -6.57
CA TYR A 81 17.44 1.56 -7.71
C TYR A 81 17.14 3.05 -7.87
N LEU A 82 16.96 3.77 -6.76
CA LEU A 82 16.75 5.22 -6.78
C LEU A 82 18.01 5.97 -7.21
N SER A 83 19.17 5.66 -6.62
CA SER A 83 20.44 6.33 -6.90
C SER A 83 20.94 6.06 -8.33
N SER A 84 20.73 4.85 -8.83
CA SER A 84 21.06 4.47 -10.22
C SER A 84 20.01 4.95 -11.24
N ARG A 85 18.96 5.65 -10.80
CA ARG A 85 17.85 6.13 -11.65
C ARG A 85 17.11 5.04 -12.43
N ARG A 86 17.17 3.79 -11.96
CA ARG A 86 16.39 2.68 -12.54
C ARG A 86 14.91 2.81 -12.22
N VAL A 87 14.58 3.49 -11.12
CA VAL A 87 13.21 3.83 -10.74
C VAL A 87 13.15 5.34 -10.54
N ASP A 88 12.21 6.00 -11.20
CA ASP A 88 11.96 7.43 -11.03
C ASP A 88 10.71 7.64 -10.15
N VAL A 89 10.92 8.10 -8.93
CA VAL A 89 9.85 8.41 -7.97
C VAL A 89 9.51 9.90 -7.92
N ARG A 90 10.18 10.76 -8.69
CA ARG A 90 9.94 12.20 -8.70
C ARG A 90 8.49 12.57 -9.06
N PRO A 91 7.80 11.85 -9.97
CA PRO A 91 6.40 12.12 -10.24
C PRO A 91 5.46 11.93 -9.05
N LEU A 92 5.90 11.22 -8.00
CA LEU A 92 5.13 11.04 -6.76
C LEU A 92 5.23 12.25 -5.81
N LEU A 93 6.22 13.14 -6.00
CA LEU A 93 6.43 14.31 -5.14
C LEU A 93 5.39 15.38 -5.47
N SER A 94 4.44 15.57 -4.57
CA SER A 94 3.36 16.55 -4.69
C SER A 94 3.75 17.92 -4.17
N GLY A 95 4.78 18.02 -3.31
CA GLY A 95 5.29 19.27 -2.78
C GLY A 95 6.53 19.10 -1.91
N GLN A 96 7.35 20.13 -1.91
CA GLN A 96 8.53 20.25 -1.06
C GLN A 96 8.44 21.59 -0.30
N PHE A 97 8.64 21.55 0.99
CA PHE A 97 8.50 22.71 1.89
C PHE A 97 9.74 22.86 2.76
N PRO A 98 10.21 24.07 3.00
CA PRO A 98 11.24 24.29 4.02
C PRO A 98 10.66 24.02 5.42
N LEU A 99 11.53 23.77 6.40
CA LEU A 99 11.11 23.38 7.75
C LEU A 99 10.15 24.40 8.40
N GLN A 100 10.35 25.70 8.16
CA GLN A 100 9.46 26.76 8.67
C GLN A 100 8.02 26.66 8.15
N ASP A 101 7.81 25.99 7.04
CA ASP A 101 6.50 25.76 6.43
C ASP A 101 5.94 24.34 6.69
N ALA A 102 6.46 23.63 7.69
CA ALA A 102 6.06 22.25 8.00
C ALA A 102 4.55 22.10 8.21
N VAL A 103 3.88 23.07 8.82
CA VAL A 103 2.41 23.04 9.02
C VAL A 103 1.70 22.95 7.66
N LYS A 104 2.11 23.78 6.68
CA LYS A 104 1.52 23.74 5.32
C LYS A 104 1.80 22.40 4.63
N ALA A 105 2.99 21.82 4.86
CA ALA A 105 3.34 20.51 4.35
C ALA A 105 2.41 19.43 4.91
N PHE A 106 2.13 19.43 6.22
CA PHE A 106 1.20 18.48 6.85
C PHE A 106 -0.24 18.66 6.34
N GLU A 107 -0.70 19.90 6.16
CA GLU A 107 -2.04 20.17 5.62
C GLU A 107 -2.18 19.61 4.19
N LEU A 108 -1.17 19.80 3.33
CA LEU A 108 -1.17 19.19 2.01
C LEU A 108 -1.13 17.65 2.08
N ALA A 109 -0.30 17.08 2.98
CA ALA A 109 -0.16 15.63 3.12
C ALA A 109 -1.44 14.93 3.59
N LYS A 110 -2.33 15.61 4.32
CA LYS A 110 -3.65 15.08 4.73
C LYS A 110 -4.61 14.96 3.55
N ASP A 111 -4.47 15.81 2.55
CA ASP A 111 -5.35 15.81 1.39
C ASP A 111 -4.92 14.77 0.36
N LYS A 112 -5.42 13.55 0.51
CA LYS A 112 -5.10 12.40 -0.36
C LYS A 112 -5.57 12.61 -1.81
N SER A 113 -6.45 13.58 -2.08
CA SER A 113 -6.90 13.89 -3.44
C SER A 113 -5.87 14.75 -4.18
N ARG A 114 -5.01 15.48 -3.46
CA ARG A 114 -4.04 16.44 -4.00
C ARG A 114 -2.60 16.02 -3.81
N SER A 115 -2.33 15.09 -2.90
CA SER A 115 -0.95 14.70 -2.61
C SER A 115 -0.75 13.20 -2.52
N THR A 116 0.37 12.74 -3.07
CA THR A 116 0.88 11.38 -2.91
C THR A 116 2.04 11.38 -1.91
N LYS A 117 3.00 12.28 -2.09
CA LYS A 117 4.17 12.40 -1.22
C LYS A 117 4.54 13.87 -1.02
N VAL A 118 4.64 14.28 0.23
CA VAL A 118 5.10 15.61 0.62
C VAL A 118 6.42 15.48 1.39
N GLN A 119 7.37 16.37 1.12
CA GLN A 119 8.65 16.41 1.81
C GLN A 119 8.84 17.74 2.54
N VAL A 120 9.39 17.67 3.75
CA VAL A 120 9.93 18.83 4.48
C VAL A 120 11.46 18.76 4.37
N ILE A 121 12.06 19.84 3.92
CA ILE A 121 13.51 19.94 3.71
C ILE A 121 14.09 20.75 4.89
N ALA A 122 15.00 20.13 5.61
CA ALA A 122 15.87 20.83 6.55
C ALA A 122 17.02 21.45 5.76
N ALA A 123 17.11 22.77 5.76
CA ALA A 123 18.22 23.50 5.14
C ALA A 123 19.47 23.41 6.00
#